data_83ee62e4fb762b58dedadc9755aec460
#
_entry.id   83ee62e4fb762b58dedadc9755aec460
#
_cell.length_a   1.000
_cell.length_b   1.000
_cell.length_c   1.000
_cell.angle_alpha   90.00
_cell.angle_beta   90.00
_cell.angle_gamma   90.00
#
_symmetry.space_group_name_H-M   'P 1'
#
loop_
_entity.id
_entity.type
_entity.pdbx_description
1 polymer ?
#
loop_
_entity_poly.entity_id
_entity_poly.type
_entity_poly.pdbx_seq_one_letter_code
_entity_poly.pdbx_strand_id
1 'polypeptide(L)'
;MEMKRKNFVLSADEIKPLAQGHGGCIATDMITVEGKKVGYMVREPTDRLYDSGWCFMAGDESQDYMDEAGNLAIYDVNTIANYCPDIIPFLNAPPCSAFERDRTGKLVPVSYEEPFE
;
A
#
# COMPACT_ATOMS: atom_id res chain seq x y z
N MET A 1 -7.00 27.97 7.47
CA MET A 1 -6.39 26.73 7.95
C MET A 1 -5.39 26.20 6.93
N GLU A 2 -4.19 25.93 7.34
CA GLU A 2 -3.19 25.39 6.45
C GLU A 2 -3.34 23.88 6.33
N MET A 3 -3.28 23.39 5.09
CA MET A 3 -3.18 21.97 4.87
C MET A 3 -1.73 21.54 5.06
N LYS A 4 -1.52 20.54 5.91
CA LYS A 4 -0.20 20.02 6.15
C LYS A 4 0.30 19.30 4.89
N ARG A 5 1.43 19.75 4.36
CA ARG A 5 2.06 19.07 3.25
C ARG A 5 2.82 17.85 3.72
N LYS A 6 2.65 16.75 3.01
CA LYS A 6 3.44 15.54 3.25
C LYS A 6 4.73 15.62 2.46
N ASN A 7 5.82 15.27 3.12
CA ASN A 7 7.12 15.20 2.47
C ASN A 7 7.38 13.76 2.01
N PHE A 8 6.91 13.45 0.81
CA PHE A 8 7.06 12.11 0.25
C PHE A 8 8.54 11.78 -0.02
N VAL A 9 8.92 10.53 0.24
CA VAL A 9 10.28 10.07 -0.04
C VAL A 9 10.60 10.16 -1.52
N LEU A 10 9.66 9.75 -2.38
CA LEU A 10 9.82 9.85 -3.83
C LEU A 10 9.01 11.03 -4.36
N SER A 11 9.62 11.82 -5.23
CA SER A 11 8.92 12.88 -5.95
C SER A 11 8.21 12.29 -7.17
N ALA A 12 7.29 13.09 -7.74
CA ALA A 12 6.56 12.67 -8.94
C ALA A 12 7.52 12.33 -10.09
N ASP A 13 8.63 13.05 -10.21
CA ASP A 13 9.61 12.81 -11.27
C ASP A 13 10.38 11.50 -11.12
N GLU A 14 10.37 10.94 -9.91
CA GLU A 14 11.06 9.69 -9.63
C GLU A 14 10.19 8.45 -9.85
N ILE A 15 8.90 8.64 -10.11
CA ILE A 15 7.97 7.53 -10.32
C ILE A 15 8.11 7.03 -11.76
N LYS A 16 8.46 5.77 -11.92
CA LYS A 16 8.68 5.12 -13.21
C LYS A 16 7.56 4.13 -13.52
N PRO A 17 7.32 3.78 -14.78
CA PRO A 17 6.24 2.84 -15.15
C PRO A 17 6.67 1.39 -14.87
N LEU A 18 6.53 0.95 -13.64
CA LEU A 18 6.91 -0.40 -13.22
C LEU A 18 5.72 -1.36 -13.17
N ALA A 19 4.54 -0.86 -12.83
CA ALA A 19 3.35 -1.70 -12.64
C ALA A 19 2.10 -0.88 -12.97
N GLN A 20 2.02 -0.41 -14.21
CA GLN A 20 0.89 0.41 -14.66
C GLN A 20 -0.34 -0.43 -14.93
N GLY A 21 -1.52 0.18 -14.82
CA GLY A 21 -2.77 -0.44 -15.20
C GLY A 21 -3.49 -1.20 -14.11
N HIS A 22 -2.96 -1.23 -12.88
CA HIS A 22 -3.62 -1.91 -11.77
C HIS A 22 -4.70 -1.07 -11.08
N GLY A 23 -4.69 0.24 -11.27
CA GLY A 23 -5.67 1.14 -10.67
C GLY A 23 -5.20 1.74 -9.36
N GLY A 24 -6.16 2.26 -8.58
CA GLY A 24 -5.89 2.93 -7.32
C GLY A 24 -5.70 1.98 -6.16
N CYS A 25 -5.02 2.46 -5.14
CA CYS A 25 -4.79 1.72 -3.90
C CYS A 25 -4.74 2.69 -2.72
N ILE A 26 -4.73 2.12 -1.52
CA ILE A 26 -4.50 2.90 -0.29
C ILE A 26 -3.12 2.50 0.25
N ALA A 27 -2.38 3.48 0.76
CA ALA A 27 -1.11 3.22 1.43
C ALA A 27 -0.95 4.16 2.61
N THR A 28 -0.24 3.69 3.64
CA THR A 28 0.01 4.51 4.83
C THR A 28 1.22 5.41 4.64
N ASP A 29 1.28 6.48 5.41
CA ASP A 29 2.41 7.41 5.40
C ASP A 29 3.72 6.75 5.85
N MET A 30 3.64 5.63 6.56
CA MET A 30 4.87 4.91 6.93
C MET A 30 5.64 4.44 5.70
N ILE A 31 4.94 4.20 4.59
CA ILE A 31 5.59 3.82 3.33
C ILE A 31 6.02 5.06 2.56
N THR A 32 5.09 5.97 2.31
CA THR A 32 5.32 7.08 1.37
C THR A 32 6.08 8.24 1.97
N VAL A 33 5.97 8.46 3.27
CA VAL A 33 6.63 9.58 3.96
C VAL A 33 7.83 9.10 4.77
N GLU A 34 7.71 7.98 5.46
CA GLU A 34 8.80 7.46 6.28
C GLU A 34 9.76 6.54 5.54
N GLY A 35 9.36 6.05 4.36
CA GLY A 35 10.23 5.22 3.54
C GLY A 35 10.32 3.76 3.97
N LYS A 36 9.41 3.29 4.80
CA LYS A 36 9.41 1.89 5.21
C LYS A 36 8.94 1.00 4.08
N LYS A 37 9.42 -0.24 4.06
CA LYS A 37 8.97 -1.24 3.09
C LYS A 37 7.55 -1.68 3.41
N VAL A 38 6.84 -2.15 2.37
CA VAL A 38 5.56 -2.81 2.58
C VAL A 38 5.80 -4.07 3.41
N GLY A 39 5.21 -4.14 4.58
CA GLY A 39 5.30 -5.29 5.47
C GLY A 39 4.02 -6.10 5.52
N TYR A 40 2.91 -5.50 5.10
CA TYR A 40 1.61 -6.16 4.99
C TYR A 40 0.84 -5.56 3.83
N MET A 41 0.28 -6.40 2.98
CA MET A 41 -0.56 -5.95 1.88
C MET A 41 -1.76 -6.87 1.78
N VAL A 42 -2.92 -6.27 1.56
CA VAL A 42 -4.18 -7.00 1.49
C VAL A 42 -5.00 -6.47 0.34
N ARG A 43 -5.64 -7.37 -0.40
CA ARG A 43 -6.53 -6.98 -1.50
C ARG A 43 -7.98 -7.23 -1.09
N GLU A 44 -8.72 -6.14 -0.92
CA GLU A 44 -10.12 -6.21 -0.58
C GLU A 44 -10.97 -6.30 -1.84
N PRO A 45 -12.14 -6.96 -1.77
CA PRO A 45 -13.05 -6.95 -2.90
C PRO A 45 -13.58 -5.54 -3.12
N THR A 46 -13.72 -5.14 -4.39
CA THR A 46 -14.25 -3.84 -4.75
C THR A 46 -15.04 -3.99 -6.04
N ASP A 47 -16.11 -3.20 -6.18
CA ASP A 47 -16.89 -3.12 -7.40
C ASP A 47 -16.59 -1.83 -8.18
N ARG A 48 -15.64 -1.03 -7.72
CA ARG A 48 -15.24 0.21 -8.39
C ARG A 48 -14.23 -0.12 -9.49
N LEU A 49 -14.48 0.44 -10.66
CA LEU A 49 -13.72 0.13 -11.87
C LEU A 49 -12.21 0.45 -11.75
N TYR A 50 -11.89 1.57 -11.11
CA TYR A 50 -10.50 2.05 -11.02
C TYR A 50 -9.83 1.78 -9.69
N ASP A 51 -10.46 0.99 -8.83
CA ASP A 51 -9.93 0.66 -7.51
C ASP A 51 -9.41 -0.78 -7.55
N SER A 52 -8.12 -0.95 -7.27
CA SER A 52 -7.51 -2.28 -7.26
C SER A 52 -7.94 -3.12 -6.06
N GLY A 53 -8.37 -2.47 -4.98
CA GLY A 53 -8.63 -3.14 -3.71
C GLY A 53 -7.40 -3.30 -2.84
N TRP A 54 -6.19 -3.01 -3.36
CA TRP A 54 -4.97 -3.15 -2.58
C TRP A 54 -4.86 -2.08 -1.50
N CYS A 55 -4.43 -2.51 -0.32
CA CYS A 55 -4.05 -1.65 0.79
C CYS A 55 -2.66 -2.06 1.26
N PHE A 56 -1.73 -1.12 1.28
CA PHE A 56 -0.33 -1.35 1.59
C PHE A 56 0.03 -0.69 2.92
N MET A 57 0.64 -1.45 3.81
CA MET A 57 1.02 -1.01 5.14
C MET A 57 2.45 -1.46 5.44
N ALA A 58 3.11 -0.77 6.36
CA ALA A 58 4.43 -1.19 6.83
C ALA A 58 4.34 -2.44 7.71
N GLY A 59 3.20 -2.63 8.36
CA GLY A 59 2.93 -3.80 9.19
C GLY A 59 2.96 -3.52 10.68
N ASP A 60 3.45 -2.35 11.09
CA ASP A 60 3.53 -1.96 12.49
C ASP A 60 2.64 -0.76 12.84
N GLU A 61 1.72 -0.42 11.94
CA GLU A 61 0.73 0.63 12.24
C GLU A 61 -0.20 0.17 13.37
N SER A 62 -0.36 1.03 14.38
CA SER A 62 -1.31 0.77 15.44
C SER A 62 -2.74 1.04 14.96
N GLN A 63 -3.72 0.57 15.73
CA GLN A 63 -5.11 0.87 15.41
C GLN A 63 -5.36 2.38 15.45
N ASP A 64 -4.81 3.06 16.45
CA ASP A 64 -4.93 4.52 16.54
C ASP A 64 -4.34 5.22 15.31
N TYR A 65 -3.22 4.73 14.81
CA TYR A 65 -2.61 5.26 13.60
C TYR A 65 -3.54 5.07 12.40
N MET A 66 -4.12 3.89 12.26
CA MET A 66 -5.01 3.57 11.13
C MET A 66 -6.32 4.33 11.20
N ASP A 67 -6.79 4.68 12.41
CA ASP A 67 -8.03 5.44 12.60
C ASP A 67 -7.87 6.91 12.21
N GLU A 68 -6.65 7.40 12.10
CA GLU A 68 -6.40 8.79 11.67
C GLU A 68 -6.34 8.86 10.14
N ALA A 69 -7.38 9.40 9.53
CA ALA A 69 -7.51 9.46 8.08
C ALA A 69 -6.32 10.17 7.40
N GLY A 70 -5.70 11.13 8.08
CA GLY A 70 -4.55 11.85 7.55
C GLY A 70 -3.29 10.98 7.39
N ASN A 71 -3.27 9.78 7.96
CA ASN A 71 -2.12 8.87 7.88
C ASN A 71 -2.19 7.94 6.67
N LEU A 72 -3.26 8.01 5.89
CA LEU A 72 -3.45 7.18 4.70
C LEU A 72 -3.78 8.08 3.51
N ALA A 73 -3.51 7.60 2.32
CA ALA A 73 -3.90 8.31 1.11
C ALA A 73 -4.08 7.34 -0.04
N ILE A 74 -4.74 7.84 -1.09
CA ILE A 74 -4.99 7.05 -2.30
C ILE A 74 -3.88 7.36 -3.30
N TYR A 75 -3.33 6.31 -3.89
CA TYR A 75 -2.28 6.40 -4.91
C TYR A 75 -2.62 5.45 -6.05
N ASP A 76 -1.93 5.60 -7.18
CA ASP A 76 -1.87 4.54 -8.19
C ASP A 76 -0.99 3.41 -7.65
N VAL A 77 -1.35 2.17 -7.94
CA VAL A 77 -0.54 1.01 -7.52
C VAL A 77 0.90 1.16 -8.01
N ASN A 78 1.09 1.68 -9.23
CA ASN A 78 2.42 1.92 -9.77
C ASN A 78 3.28 2.80 -8.86
N THR A 79 2.68 3.79 -8.21
CA THR A 79 3.41 4.66 -7.28
C THR A 79 3.99 3.84 -6.14
N ILE A 80 3.21 2.97 -5.54
CA ILE A 80 3.69 2.14 -4.43
C ILE A 80 4.70 1.10 -4.91
N ALA A 81 4.56 0.59 -6.14
CA ALA A 81 5.56 -0.30 -6.73
C ALA A 81 6.93 0.37 -6.84
N ASN A 82 6.97 1.69 -7.01
CA ASN A 82 8.24 2.43 -7.02
C ASN A 82 8.85 2.52 -5.62
N TYR A 83 8.02 2.60 -4.57
CA TYR A 83 8.50 2.59 -3.20
C TYR A 83 8.98 1.20 -2.77
N CYS A 84 8.32 0.15 -3.27
CA CYS A 84 8.62 -1.22 -2.86
C CYS A 84 8.36 -2.17 -4.03
N PRO A 85 9.36 -2.35 -4.92
CA PRO A 85 9.18 -3.23 -6.10
C PRO A 85 8.87 -4.68 -5.75
N ASP A 86 9.14 -5.11 -4.54
CA ASP A 86 8.86 -6.48 -4.08
C ASP A 86 7.39 -6.86 -4.19
N ILE A 87 6.49 -5.86 -4.23
CA ILE A 87 5.04 -6.14 -4.30
C ILE A 87 4.61 -6.59 -5.70
N ILE A 88 5.40 -6.28 -6.73
CA ILE A 88 4.98 -6.47 -8.12
C ILE A 88 4.54 -7.90 -8.43
N PRO A 89 5.28 -8.96 -8.02
CA PRO A 89 4.86 -10.32 -8.34
C PRO A 89 3.51 -10.74 -7.75
N PHE A 90 2.99 -10.00 -6.77
CA PHE A 90 1.77 -10.37 -6.05
C PHE A 90 0.54 -9.58 -6.49
N LEU A 91 0.73 -8.59 -7.37
CA LEU A 91 -0.35 -7.64 -7.71
C LEU A 91 -1.53 -8.29 -8.44
N ASN A 92 -1.34 -9.44 -9.06
CA ASN A 92 -2.41 -10.16 -9.75
C ASN A 92 -3.13 -11.19 -8.87
N ALA A 93 -2.79 -11.25 -7.59
CA ALA A 93 -3.49 -12.13 -6.67
C ALA A 93 -4.98 -11.74 -6.59
N PRO A 94 -5.89 -12.71 -6.39
CA PRO A 94 -7.33 -12.41 -6.38
C PRO A 94 -7.74 -11.59 -5.16
N PRO A 95 -8.92 -10.95 -5.20
CA PRO A 95 -9.46 -10.31 -3.99
C PRO A 95 -9.52 -11.28 -2.82
N CYS A 96 -9.40 -10.75 -1.62
CA CYS A 96 -9.30 -11.51 -0.37
C CYS A 96 -7.99 -12.27 -0.24
N SER A 97 -6.93 -11.75 -0.87
CA SER A 97 -5.56 -12.23 -0.66
C SER A 97 -4.83 -11.29 0.28
N ALA A 98 -3.91 -11.85 1.06
CA ALA A 98 -3.06 -11.08 1.96
C ALA A 98 -1.64 -11.67 1.96
N PHE A 99 -0.66 -10.78 2.13
CA PHE A 99 0.75 -11.15 2.18
C PHE A 99 1.42 -10.37 3.30
N GLU A 100 2.35 -11.00 3.97
CA GLU A 100 3.10 -10.39 5.06
C GLU A 100 4.59 -10.66 4.85
N ARG A 101 5.42 -9.68 5.22
CA ARG A 101 6.87 -9.85 5.12
C ARG A 101 7.36 -10.68 6.30
N ASP A 102 8.04 -11.77 6.01
CA ASP A 102 8.54 -12.68 7.03
C ASP A 102 9.92 -12.23 7.55
N ARG A 103 10.49 -13.01 8.45
CA ARG A 103 11.78 -12.71 9.07
C ARG A 103 12.92 -12.65 8.06
N THR A 104 12.78 -13.34 6.93
CA THR A 104 13.82 -13.36 5.89
C THR A 104 13.71 -12.16 4.96
N GLY A 105 12.66 -11.34 5.11
CA GLY A 105 12.42 -10.19 4.29
C GLY A 105 11.60 -10.48 3.05
N LYS A 106 10.96 -11.65 2.96
CA LYS A 106 10.13 -12.02 1.83
C LYS A 106 8.65 -11.85 2.15
N LEU A 107 7.89 -11.37 1.17
CA LEU A 107 6.43 -11.33 1.26
C LEU A 107 5.89 -12.74 1.01
N VAL A 108 5.11 -13.25 1.96
CA VAL A 108 4.54 -14.60 1.90
C VAL A 108 3.04 -14.53 2.14
N PRO A 109 2.25 -15.46 1.55
CA PRO A 109 0.80 -15.47 1.75
C PRO A 109 0.43 -15.70 3.21
N VAL A 110 -0.58 -14.98 3.68
CA VAL A 110 -1.15 -15.17 5.01
C VAL A 110 -2.67 -15.14 4.90
N SER A 111 -3.35 -15.46 5.99
CA SER A 111 -4.82 -15.44 6.01
C SER A 111 -5.33 -14.02 5.79
N TYR A 112 -6.35 -13.91 4.96
CA TYR A 112 -6.98 -12.62 4.69
C TYR A 112 -7.80 -12.16 5.90
N GLU A 113 -7.56 -10.92 6.31
CA GLU A 113 -8.35 -10.26 7.35
C GLU A 113 -8.64 -8.84 6.88
N GLU A 114 -9.88 -8.39 7.05
CA GLU A 114 -10.21 -7.02 6.68
C GLU A 114 -9.52 -6.05 7.63
N PRO A 115 -8.70 -5.12 7.11
CA PRO A 115 -7.98 -4.16 7.97
C PRO A 115 -8.87 -3.05 8.53
N PHE A 116 -10.07 -2.89 7.99
CA PHE A 116 -10.98 -1.81 8.36
C PHE A 116 -12.36 -2.37 8.71
N GLU A 117 -12.53 -2.84 9.89
CA GLU A 117 -13.84 -3.25 10.36
C GLU A 117 -14.55 -2.14 11.12
#